data_686c10a549a4d7d3194ffd8515e5c33c
#
_entry.id   686c10a549a4d7d3194ffd8515e5c33c
#
_cell.length_a   1.000
_cell.length_b   1.000
_cell.length_c   1.000
_cell.angle_alpha   90.00
_cell.angle_beta   90.00
_cell.angle_gamma   90.00
#
_symmetry.space_group_name_H-M   'P 1'
#
loop_
_entity.id
_entity.type
_entity.pdbx_description
1 polymer ?
#
loop_
_entity_poly.entity_id
_entity_poly.type
_entity_poly.pdbx_seq_one_letter_code
_entity_poly.pdbx_strand_id
1 'polypeptide(L)'
;MAADLNGAADFDEIVERLAAFAEQRGIGEDGVIMGVSYDQNSLAEHEHPNRHVLDRVSETIPVIAVHASSHMVVANTKLLELAGITAETPDPEGARYGREADGTPDGYCEEPGAMWPVFAVIQPRQKMDMDVMIGEMQDIYLENGITTCQEGATTADFAALFCGLANKGLLKMDVVSYPMYGEDVDKILADHEPRNAG
;
A
#
# COMPACT_ATOMS: atom_id res chain seq x y z
N MET A 1 -9.03 1.86 -0.94
CA MET A 1 -8.88 3.22 -1.51
C MET A 1 -8.13 4.06 -0.50
N ALA A 2 -7.33 5.03 -0.95
CA ALA A 2 -6.44 5.85 -0.16
C ALA A 2 -6.56 7.31 -0.58
N ALA A 3 -6.14 8.25 0.29
CA ALA A 3 -5.99 9.65 -0.06
C ALA A 3 -4.80 9.82 -1.02
N ASP A 4 -4.95 10.65 -2.04
CA ASP A 4 -3.84 11.03 -2.92
C ASP A 4 -3.03 12.15 -2.25
N LEU A 5 -1.77 11.84 -1.95
CA LEU A 5 -0.81 12.79 -1.36
C LEU A 5 0.18 13.33 -2.40
N ASN A 6 0.03 12.93 -3.67
CA ASN A 6 0.90 13.42 -4.73
C ASN A 6 0.85 14.94 -4.84
N GLY A 7 2.02 15.57 -4.87
CA GLY A 7 2.14 17.01 -4.95
C GLY A 7 1.68 17.78 -3.71
N ALA A 8 1.57 17.15 -2.54
CA ALA A 8 1.40 17.87 -1.28
C ALA A 8 2.59 18.82 -1.07
N ALA A 9 2.31 20.07 -0.67
CA ALA A 9 3.32 21.11 -0.55
C ALA A 9 4.10 21.04 0.78
N ASP A 10 3.47 20.57 1.84
CA ASP A 10 4.01 20.53 3.20
C ASP A 10 3.28 19.48 4.06
N PHE A 11 3.71 19.36 5.33
CA PHE A 11 3.06 18.46 6.30
C PHE A 11 1.63 18.85 6.64
N ASP A 12 1.31 20.13 6.59
CA ASP A 12 -0.05 20.60 6.88
C ASP A 12 -1.02 20.10 5.80
N GLU A 13 -0.62 20.17 4.54
CA GLU A 13 -1.43 19.67 3.43
C GLU A 13 -1.57 18.14 3.46
N ILE A 14 -0.54 17.40 3.88
CA ILE A 14 -0.65 15.94 4.11
C ILE A 14 -1.74 15.66 5.13
N VAL A 15 -1.72 16.37 6.28
CA VAL A 15 -2.71 16.21 7.35
C VAL A 15 -4.11 16.56 6.86
N GLU A 16 -4.28 17.68 6.16
CA GLU A 16 -5.57 18.11 5.62
C GLU A 16 -6.17 17.09 4.65
N ARG A 17 -5.38 16.58 3.71
CA ARG A 17 -5.84 15.58 2.73
C ARG A 17 -6.25 14.27 3.38
N LEU A 18 -5.47 13.78 4.36
CA LEU A 18 -5.80 12.57 5.11
C LEU A 18 -7.05 12.74 5.96
N ALA A 19 -7.19 13.87 6.65
CA ALA A 19 -8.36 14.17 7.47
C ALA A 19 -9.64 14.31 6.62
N ALA A 20 -9.56 15.04 5.51
CA ALA A 20 -10.67 15.19 4.59
C ALA A 20 -11.11 13.85 3.98
N PHE A 21 -10.15 12.99 3.64
CA PHE A 21 -10.43 11.63 3.15
C PHE A 21 -11.15 10.79 4.22
N ALA A 22 -10.67 10.85 5.48
CA ALA A 22 -11.28 10.12 6.59
C ALA A 22 -12.72 10.56 6.83
N GLU A 23 -12.98 11.86 6.83
CA GLU A 23 -14.32 12.44 6.99
C GLU A 23 -15.25 12.03 5.83
N GLN A 24 -14.79 12.21 4.59
CA GLN A 24 -15.57 11.87 3.40
C GLN A 24 -15.98 10.39 3.36
N ARG A 25 -15.12 9.50 3.86
CA ARG A 25 -15.34 8.06 3.89
C ARG A 25 -16.00 7.56 5.17
N GLY A 26 -16.17 8.41 6.18
CA GLY A 26 -16.72 8.02 7.46
C GLY A 26 -15.87 6.95 8.18
N ILE A 27 -14.53 7.07 8.11
CA ILE A 27 -13.62 6.09 8.70
C ILE A 27 -13.66 6.23 10.21
N GLY A 28 -14.09 5.16 10.89
CA GLY A 28 -14.14 5.07 12.35
C GLY A 28 -12.94 4.31 12.93
N GLU A 29 -12.98 4.07 14.25
CA GLU A 29 -11.87 3.46 15.01
C GLU A 29 -11.48 2.05 14.55
N ASP A 30 -12.41 1.30 13.96
CA ASP A 30 -12.14 -0.02 13.38
C ASP A 30 -11.47 0.03 12.00
N GLY A 31 -11.37 1.23 11.42
CA GLY A 31 -10.82 1.45 10.09
C GLY A 31 -9.33 1.75 10.09
N VAL A 32 -8.87 2.27 8.96
CA VAL A 32 -7.52 2.80 8.74
C VAL A 32 -7.59 3.98 7.79
N ILE A 33 -6.83 5.04 8.08
CA ILE A 33 -6.66 6.18 7.20
C ILE A 33 -5.35 5.97 6.44
N MET A 34 -5.45 5.80 5.12
CA MET A 34 -4.28 5.56 4.25
C MET A 34 -4.14 6.69 3.25
N GLY A 35 -2.93 7.20 3.12
CA GLY A 35 -2.52 8.07 2.02
C GLY A 35 -1.41 7.42 1.20
N VAL A 36 -1.32 7.77 -0.08
CA VAL A 36 -0.31 7.24 -1.00
C VAL A 36 0.35 8.35 -1.80
N SER A 37 1.56 8.07 -2.26
CA SER A 37 2.30 8.92 -3.20
C SER A 37 2.81 10.24 -2.62
N TYR A 38 3.08 10.35 -1.30
CA TYR A 38 3.83 11.52 -0.83
C TYR A 38 5.29 11.43 -1.30
N ASP A 39 5.91 12.58 -1.53
CA ASP A 39 7.33 12.67 -1.87
C ASP A 39 7.97 13.78 -1.02
N GLN A 40 8.90 13.41 -0.12
CA GLN A 40 9.57 14.35 0.76
C GLN A 40 10.38 15.41 0.01
N ASN A 41 10.79 15.15 -1.24
CA ASN A 41 11.51 16.14 -2.05
C ASN A 41 10.60 17.28 -2.52
N SER A 42 9.28 17.03 -2.57
CA SER A 42 8.27 18.03 -2.96
C SER A 42 7.75 18.83 -1.77
N LEU A 43 7.95 18.34 -0.54
CA LEU A 43 7.51 19.02 0.67
C LEU A 43 8.42 20.21 1.03
N ALA A 44 7.85 21.26 1.61
CA ALA A 44 8.59 22.45 2.06
C ALA A 44 9.63 22.10 3.14
N GLU A 45 9.36 21.11 3.96
CA GLU A 45 10.26 20.61 5.01
C GLU A 45 11.46 19.85 4.44
N HIS A 46 11.36 19.30 3.22
CA HIS A 46 12.37 18.43 2.60
C HIS A 46 12.75 17.20 3.46
N GLU A 47 11.81 16.74 4.28
CA GLU A 47 11.95 15.61 5.19
C GLU A 47 10.75 14.68 5.04
N HIS A 48 10.90 13.41 5.47
CA HIS A 48 9.76 12.53 5.61
C HIS A 48 8.87 13.00 6.76
N PRO A 49 7.54 12.94 6.63
CA PRO A 49 6.68 13.11 7.79
C PRO A 49 7.03 12.05 8.84
N ASN A 50 6.65 12.29 10.07
CA ASN A 50 6.85 11.36 11.18
C ASN A 50 5.52 11.06 11.89
N ARG A 51 5.54 10.21 12.92
CA ARG A 51 4.33 9.85 13.66
C ARG A 51 3.59 11.05 14.21
N HIS A 52 4.28 12.11 14.66
CA HIS A 52 3.64 13.29 15.23
C HIS A 52 2.87 14.10 14.18
N VAL A 53 3.34 14.11 12.94
CA VAL A 53 2.59 14.69 11.82
C VAL A 53 1.30 13.91 11.60
N LEU A 54 1.37 12.57 11.57
CA LEU A 54 0.21 11.73 11.35
C LEU A 54 -0.73 11.62 12.57
N ASP A 55 -0.23 11.79 13.78
CA ASP A 55 -1.04 11.88 15.00
C ASP A 55 -1.98 13.08 14.98
N ARG A 56 -1.64 14.15 14.25
CA ARG A 56 -2.51 15.30 14.01
C ARG A 56 -3.77 14.94 13.21
N VAL A 57 -3.71 13.87 12.42
CA VAL A 57 -4.89 13.34 11.70
C VAL A 57 -5.79 12.55 12.65
N SER A 58 -5.19 11.66 13.44
CA SER A 58 -5.88 10.89 14.48
C SER A 58 -4.91 10.25 15.45
N GLU A 59 -5.24 10.32 16.75
CA GLU A 59 -4.53 9.57 17.81
C GLU A 59 -5.17 8.20 18.11
N THR A 60 -6.39 7.95 17.61
CA THR A 60 -7.16 6.73 17.90
C THR A 60 -7.33 5.79 16.71
N ILE A 61 -7.30 6.33 15.50
CA ILE A 61 -7.40 5.57 14.25
C ILE A 61 -5.99 5.34 13.70
N PRO A 62 -5.65 4.12 13.26
CA PRO A 62 -4.39 3.88 12.55
C PRO A 62 -4.29 4.75 11.29
N VAL A 63 -3.18 5.49 11.15
CA VAL A 63 -2.89 6.34 9.97
C VAL A 63 -1.58 5.90 9.34
N ILE A 64 -1.55 5.80 8.02
CA ILE A 64 -0.36 5.48 7.25
C ILE A 64 -0.24 6.39 6.02
N ALA A 65 0.96 6.86 5.75
CA ALA A 65 1.33 7.52 4.51
C ALA A 65 2.38 6.68 3.77
N VAL A 66 2.08 6.30 2.52
CA VAL A 66 2.98 5.52 1.66
C VAL A 66 3.72 6.46 0.73
N HIS A 67 5.04 6.34 0.70
CA HIS A 67 5.88 7.12 -0.18
C HIS A 67 5.68 6.75 -1.66
N ALA A 68 5.95 7.68 -2.57
CA ALA A 68 5.80 7.50 -4.01
C ALA A 68 6.62 6.33 -4.58
N SER A 69 7.78 6.00 -3.96
CA SER A 69 8.59 4.83 -4.36
C SER A 69 8.00 3.48 -3.94
N SER A 70 7.02 3.46 -3.01
CA SER A 70 6.49 2.25 -2.36
C SER A 70 7.51 1.44 -1.53
N HIS A 71 8.71 1.99 -1.27
CA HIS A 71 9.74 1.38 -0.42
C HIS A 71 9.76 1.93 1.01
N MET A 72 8.93 2.92 1.30
CA MET A 72 8.88 3.59 2.60
C MET A 72 7.44 3.91 2.97
N VAL A 73 7.16 3.80 4.25
CA VAL A 73 5.88 4.25 4.82
C VAL A 73 6.14 5.00 6.11
N VAL A 74 5.18 5.83 6.49
CA VAL A 74 5.14 6.45 7.82
C VAL A 74 3.85 6.04 8.51
N ALA A 75 3.96 5.59 9.75
CA ALA A 75 2.87 5.17 10.60
C ALA A 75 2.68 6.18 11.75
N ASN A 76 1.43 6.45 12.14
CA ASN A 76 1.16 7.21 13.35
C ASN A 76 1.42 6.37 14.61
N THR A 77 1.39 7.00 15.79
CA THR A 77 1.61 6.32 17.08
C THR A 77 0.66 5.15 17.26
N LYS A 78 -0.62 5.32 16.92
CA LYS A 78 -1.63 4.26 17.04
C LYS A 78 -1.31 3.03 16.20
N LEU A 79 -0.82 3.21 14.99
CA LEU A 79 -0.47 2.11 14.10
C LEU A 79 0.79 1.38 14.58
N LEU A 80 1.80 2.11 15.07
CA LEU A 80 3.01 1.52 15.68
C LEU A 80 2.65 0.66 16.90
N GLU A 81 1.78 1.15 17.80
CA GLU A 81 1.29 0.40 18.95
C GLU A 81 0.64 -0.93 18.54
N LEU A 82 -0.28 -0.87 17.57
CA LEU A 82 -0.98 -2.05 17.06
C LEU A 82 -0.06 -3.03 16.35
N ALA A 83 0.99 -2.55 15.70
CA ALA A 83 2.02 -3.38 15.05
C ALA A 83 3.05 -3.94 16.06
N GLY A 84 3.02 -3.49 17.32
CA GLY A 84 3.96 -3.91 18.35
C GLY A 84 5.38 -3.39 18.13
N ILE A 85 5.54 -2.27 17.41
CA ILE A 85 6.83 -1.65 17.11
C ILE A 85 7.18 -0.69 18.25
N THR A 86 8.24 -1.00 19.00
CA THR A 86 8.68 -0.28 20.20
C THR A 86 10.16 0.11 20.11
N ALA A 87 10.67 0.79 21.13
CA ALA A 87 12.10 1.12 21.23
C ALA A 87 13.00 -0.12 21.24
N GLU A 88 12.48 -1.25 21.73
CA GLU A 88 13.19 -2.53 21.83
C GLU A 88 13.09 -3.38 20.56
N THR A 89 12.23 -3.01 19.60
CA THR A 89 12.05 -3.75 18.34
C THR A 89 13.32 -3.58 17.49
N PRO A 90 14.06 -4.66 17.16
CA PRO A 90 15.25 -4.54 16.33
C PRO A 90 14.88 -4.23 14.88
N ASP A 91 15.79 -3.61 14.15
CA ASP A 91 15.67 -3.44 12.72
C ASP A 91 15.73 -4.81 12.03
N PRO A 92 14.84 -5.12 11.09
CA PRO A 92 14.90 -6.34 10.30
C PRO A 92 16.11 -6.32 9.34
N GLU A 93 16.56 -7.49 8.91
CA GLU A 93 17.63 -7.58 7.92
C GLU A 93 17.28 -6.85 6.62
N GLY A 94 18.15 -5.93 6.21
CA GLY A 94 17.94 -5.12 5.00
C GLY A 94 16.82 -4.07 5.09
N ALA A 95 16.30 -3.80 6.29
CA ALA A 95 15.23 -2.86 6.53
C ALA A 95 15.48 -2.07 7.82
N ARG A 96 14.77 -0.98 8.07
CA ARG A 96 14.93 -0.19 9.29
C ARG A 96 13.68 0.52 9.73
N TYR A 97 13.62 0.80 11.03
CA TYR A 97 12.70 1.74 11.66
C TYR A 97 13.40 3.06 11.94
N GLY A 98 12.77 4.18 11.55
CA GLY A 98 13.22 5.50 12.00
C GLY A 98 13.04 5.65 13.51
N ARG A 99 13.93 6.44 14.13
CA ARG A 99 13.95 6.60 15.59
C ARG A 99 14.23 8.03 15.99
N GLU A 100 13.60 8.45 17.04
CA GLU A 100 13.89 9.69 17.74
C GLU A 100 15.20 9.57 18.54
N ALA A 101 15.67 10.68 19.08
CA ALA A 101 16.92 10.72 19.84
C ALA A 101 16.95 9.83 21.09
N ASP A 102 15.78 9.51 21.65
CA ASP A 102 15.64 8.62 22.82
C ASP A 102 15.46 7.13 22.41
N GLY A 103 15.49 6.83 21.12
CA GLY A 103 15.30 5.48 20.57
C GLY A 103 13.86 5.09 20.29
N THR A 104 12.89 5.95 20.60
CA THR A 104 11.47 5.70 20.29
C THR A 104 11.24 5.69 18.76
N PRO A 105 10.46 4.76 18.19
CA PRO A 105 10.12 4.79 16.76
C PRO A 105 9.43 6.10 16.38
N ASP A 106 9.91 6.76 15.32
CA ASP A 106 9.37 8.02 14.81
C ASP A 106 8.24 7.85 13.78
N GLY A 107 7.91 6.61 13.44
CA GLY A 107 6.89 6.25 12.47
C GLY A 107 7.43 5.81 11.12
N TYR A 108 8.64 6.17 10.77
CA TYR A 108 9.24 5.80 9.49
C TYR A 108 9.62 4.32 9.45
N CYS A 109 9.21 3.63 8.39
CA CYS A 109 9.55 2.23 8.12
C CYS A 109 10.07 2.12 6.68
N GLU A 110 11.27 1.61 6.51
CA GLU A 110 11.95 1.48 5.23
C GLU A 110 12.15 0.01 4.88
N GLU A 111 11.86 -0.32 3.64
CA GLU A 111 11.93 -1.63 3.03
C GLU A 111 10.89 -2.65 3.58
N PRO A 112 10.59 -3.71 2.80
CA PRO A 112 9.50 -4.64 3.14
C PRO A 112 9.57 -5.23 4.54
N GLY A 113 10.77 -5.54 5.05
CA GLY A 113 10.94 -6.12 6.38
C GLY A 113 10.37 -5.24 7.50
N ALA A 114 10.51 -3.91 7.40
CA ALA A 114 9.95 -2.96 8.35
C ALA A 114 8.49 -2.59 8.06
N MET A 115 8.06 -2.68 6.81
CA MET A 115 6.71 -2.33 6.38
C MET A 115 5.68 -3.43 6.68
N TRP A 116 6.05 -4.71 6.60
CA TRP A 116 5.14 -5.84 6.78
C TRP A 116 4.37 -5.84 8.10
N PRO A 117 4.99 -5.58 9.27
CA PRO A 117 4.26 -5.53 10.53
C PRO A 117 3.14 -4.49 10.53
N VAL A 118 3.37 -3.33 9.89
CA VAL A 118 2.37 -2.26 9.75
C VAL A 118 1.24 -2.69 8.84
N PHE A 119 1.56 -3.26 7.68
CA PHE A 119 0.55 -3.75 6.73
C PHE A 119 -0.27 -4.91 7.30
N ALA A 120 0.31 -5.77 8.14
CA ALA A 120 -0.42 -6.85 8.81
C ALA A 120 -1.55 -6.32 9.72
N VAL A 121 -1.39 -5.12 10.30
CA VAL A 121 -2.45 -4.45 11.07
C VAL A 121 -3.51 -3.87 10.14
N ILE A 122 -3.11 -3.37 8.97
CA ILE A 122 -3.98 -2.67 8.02
C ILE A 122 -4.89 -3.63 7.26
N GLN A 123 -4.35 -4.76 6.79
CA GLN A 123 -5.06 -5.70 5.92
C GLN A 123 -6.45 -6.12 6.46
N PRO A 124 -6.61 -6.55 7.72
CA PRO A 124 -7.93 -6.95 8.22
C PRO A 124 -8.89 -5.77 8.44
N ARG A 125 -8.38 -4.54 8.49
CA ARG A 125 -9.17 -3.31 8.66
C ARG A 125 -9.63 -2.71 7.33
N GLN A 126 -8.97 -3.05 6.25
CA GLN A 126 -9.40 -2.66 4.91
C GLN A 126 -10.49 -3.62 4.43
N LYS A 127 -11.74 -3.17 4.48
CA LYS A 127 -12.86 -3.89 3.84
C LYS A 127 -12.77 -3.66 2.33
N MET A 128 -11.79 -4.28 1.68
CA MET A 128 -11.65 -4.20 0.22
C MET A 128 -12.50 -5.29 -0.45
N ASP A 129 -13.40 -4.86 -1.30
CA ASP A 129 -13.99 -5.73 -2.30
C ASP A 129 -13.02 -5.78 -3.50
N MET A 130 -12.30 -6.90 -3.64
CA MET A 130 -11.29 -7.07 -4.69
C MET A 130 -11.92 -7.00 -6.08
N ASP A 131 -13.14 -7.48 -6.27
CA ASP A 131 -13.82 -7.45 -7.55
C ASP A 131 -14.13 -5.99 -7.96
N VAL A 132 -14.55 -5.16 -7.00
CA VAL A 132 -14.77 -3.72 -7.19
C VAL A 132 -13.45 -2.98 -7.46
N MET A 133 -12.42 -3.23 -6.65
CA MET A 133 -11.12 -2.56 -6.78
C MET A 133 -10.48 -2.83 -8.16
N ILE A 134 -10.47 -4.08 -8.59
CA ILE A 134 -9.93 -4.44 -9.90
C ILE A 134 -10.78 -3.88 -11.03
N GLY A 135 -12.10 -3.79 -10.84
CA GLY A 135 -13.00 -3.11 -11.78
C GLY A 135 -12.63 -1.65 -11.98
N GLU A 136 -12.46 -0.90 -10.88
CA GLU A 136 -12.07 0.52 -10.91
C GLU A 136 -10.67 0.74 -11.51
N MET A 137 -9.70 -0.13 -11.18
CA MET A 137 -8.36 -0.06 -11.79
C MET A 137 -8.42 -0.23 -13.31
N GLN A 138 -9.16 -1.20 -13.81
CA GLN A 138 -9.31 -1.42 -15.24
C GLN A 138 -9.96 -0.22 -15.93
N ASP A 139 -10.96 0.42 -15.31
CA ASP A 139 -11.61 1.61 -15.85
C ASP A 139 -10.61 2.75 -16.05
N ILE A 140 -9.71 3.00 -15.09
CA ILE A 140 -8.64 3.99 -15.22
C ILE A 140 -7.72 3.68 -16.42
N TYR A 141 -7.31 2.42 -16.61
CA TYR A 141 -6.50 2.03 -17.75
C TYR A 141 -7.24 2.24 -19.09
N LEU A 142 -8.49 1.79 -19.17
CA LEU A 142 -9.32 1.91 -20.36
C LEU A 142 -9.63 3.36 -20.74
N GLU A 143 -9.87 4.24 -19.76
CA GLU A 143 -10.04 5.69 -19.99
C GLU A 143 -8.80 6.33 -20.63
N ASN A 144 -7.62 5.76 -20.38
CA ASN A 144 -6.36 6.17 -21.01
C ASN A 144 -6.00 5.37 -22.27
N GLY A 145 -6.93 4.56 -22.80
CA GLY A 145 -6.74 3.79 -24.02
C GLY A 145 -5.84 2.55 -23.86
N ILE A 146 -5.55 2.13 -22.62
CA ILE A 146 -4.75 0.94 -22.34
C ILE A 146 -5.69 -0.26 -22.25
N THR A 147 -5.54 -1.19 -23.18
CA THR A 147 -6.37 -2.41 -23.28
C THR A 147 -5.64 -3.69 -22.87
N THR A 148 -4.34 -3.60 -22.63
CA THR A 148 -3.49 -4.72 -22.17
C THR A 148 -2.57 -4.21 -21.08
N CYS A 149 -2.57 -4.85 -19.92
CA CYS A 149 -1.63 -4.56 -18.84
C CYS A 149 -0.71 -5.76 -18.56
N GLN A 150 0.40 -5.48 -17.88
CA GLN A 150 1.37 -6.49 -17.47
C GLN A 150 1.45 -6.54 -15.95
N GLU A 151 1.34 -7.75 -15.39
CA GLU A 151 1.71 -8.01 -14.00
C GLU A 151 3.14 -8.57 -13.99
N GLY A 152 4.09 -7.72 -13.59
CA GLY A 152 5.53 -7.99 -13.74
C GLY A 152 6.12 -8.93 -12.68
N ALA A 153 5.33 -9.29 -11.64
CA ALA A 153 5.78 -10.11 -10.51
C ALA A 153 4.71 -11.10 -10.06
N THR A 154 4.16 -11.84 -11.01
CA THR A 154 3.02 -12.73 -10.78
C THR A 154 3.41 -13.90 -9.88
N THR A 155 2.79 -13.96 -8.71
CA THR A 155 2.80 -15.14 -7.82
C THR A 155 1.70 -16.12 -8.21
N ALA A 156 1.74 -17.36 -7.69
CA ALA A 156 0.68 -18.34 -7.92
C ALA A 156 -0.70 -17.83 -7.47
N ASP A 157 -0.77 -17.08 -6.37
CA ASP A 157 -2.02 -16.51 -5.86
C ASP A 157 -2.57 -15.41 -6.80
N PHE A 158 -1.71 -14.55 -7.34
CA PHE A 158 -2.14 -13.56 -8.34
C PHE A 158 -2.60 -14.21 -9.65
N ALA A 159 -1.91 -15.25 -10.11
CA ALA A 159 -2.36 -16.01 -11.27
C ALA A 159 -3.76 -16.61 -11.05
N ALA A 160 -3.99 -17.25 -9.89
CA ALA A 160 -5.29 -17.79 -9.51
C ALA A 160 -6.37 -16.70 -9.43
N LEU A 161 -6.04 -15.52 -8.88
CA LEU A 161 -6.94 -14.36 -8.82
C LEU A 161 -7.37 -13.93 -10.22
N PHE A 162 -6.42 -13.68 -11.13
CA PHE A 162 -6.73 -13.25 -12.49
C PHE A 162 -7.55 -14.29 -13.25
N CYS A 163 -7.23 -15.58 -13.12
CA CYS A 163 -8.05 -16.64 -13.70
C CYS A 163 -9.47 -16.67 -13.12
N GLY A 164 -9.60 -16.48 -11.80
CA GLY A 164 -10.89 -16.36 -11.13
C GLY A 164 -11.73 -15.21 -11.66
N LEU A 165 -11.12 -14.04 -11.85
CA LEU A 165 -11.76 -12.85 -12.40
C LEU A 165 -12.15 -13.04 -13.87
N ALA A 166 -11.28 -13.66 -14.68
CA ALA A 166 -11.58 -14.00 -16.07
C ALA A 166 -12.78 -14.95 -16.18
N ASN A 167 -12.81 -15.99 -15.35
CA ASN A 167 -13.93 -16.96 -15.30
C ASN A 167 -15.26 -16.31 -14.86
N LYS A 168 -15.21 -15.28 -14.03
CA LYS A 168 -16.38 -14.47 -13.63
C LYS A 168 -16.80 -13.45 -14.70
N GLY A 169 -16.00 -13.26 -15.76
CA GLY A 169 -16.23 -12.21 -16.76
C GLY A 169 -15.96 -10.79 -16.26
N LEU A 170 -15.14 -10.64 -15.23
CA LEU A 170 -14.82 -9.36 -14.60
C LEU A 170 -13.57 -8.67 -15.19
N LEU A 171 -12.79 -9.37 -16.01
CA LEU A 171 -11.69 -8.75 -16.76
C LEU A 171 -12.24 -8.03 -17.98
N LYS A 172 -11.99 -6.72 -18.04
CA LYS A 172 -12.37 -5.80 -19.13
C LYS A 172 -11.23 -5.57 -20.13
N MET A 173 -10.03 -6.05 -19.80
CA MET A 173 -8.80 -5.87 -20.56
C MET A 173 -7.94 -7.13 -20.50
N ASP A 174 -6.96 -7.25 -21.39
CA ASP A 174 -6.00 -8.34 -21.35
C ASP A 174 -4.98 -8.14 -20.22
N VAL A 175 -4.67 -9.23 -19.51
CA VAL A 175 -3.63 -9.24 -18.48
C VAL A 175 -2.54 -10.23 -18.89
N VAL A 176 -1.31 -9.73 -19.04
CA VAL A 176 -0.12 -10.53 -19.31
C VAL A 176 0.63 -10.75 -18.02
N SER A 177 0.66 -11.98 -17.55
CA SER A 177 1.33 -12.35 -16.29
C SER A 177 2.77 -12.81 -16.56
N TYR A 178 3.71 -12.21 -15.81
CA TYR A 178 5.11 -12.64 -15.79
C TYR A 178 5.38 -13.36 -14.46
N PRO A 179 5.34 -14.71 -14.45
CA PRO A 179 5.63 -15.46 -13.25
C PRO A 179 7.00 -15.09 -12.68
N MET A 180 7.06 -14.89 -11.35
CA MET A 180 8.35 -14.76 -10.66
C MET A 180 9.10 -16.10 -10.70
N TYR A 181 10.28 -16.13 -10.17
CA TYR A 181 11.13 -17.32 -10.12
C TYR A 181 10.67 -18.30 -9.02
N GLY A 182 11.20 -19.54 -9.08
CA GLY A 182 11.01 -20.56 -8.03
C GLY A 182 9.72 -21.36 -8.17
N GLU A 183 9.17 -21.79 -7.04
CA GLU A 183 8.02 -22.69 -6.97
C GLU A 183 6.74 -22.12 -7.59
N ASP A 184 6.60 -20.78 -7.65
CA ASP A 184 5.44 -20.15 -8.26
C ASP A 184 5.38 -20.38 -9.77
N VAL A 185 6.53 -20.38 -10.45
CA VAL A 185 6.61 -20.69 -11.90
C VAL A 185 6.11 -22.10 -12.16
N ASP A 186 6.58 -23.08 -11.39
CA ASP A 186 6.20 -24.48 -11.57
C ASP A 186 4.71 -24.69 -11.32
N LYS A 187 4.14 -24.07 -10.30
CA LYS A 187 2.71 -24.11 -10.00
C LYS A 187 1.88 -23.48 -11.11
N ILE A 188 2.25 -22.28 -11.55
CA ILE A 188 1.52 -21.57 -12.61
C ILE A 188 1.55 -22.37 -13.91
N LEU A 189 2.71 -22.92 -14.31
CA LEU A 189 2.84 -23.74 -15.51
C LEU A 189 2.12 -25.07 -15.42
N ALA A 190 1.99 -25.67 -14.23
CA ALA A 190 1.24 -26.89 -14.03
C ALA A 190 -0.28 -26.67 -14.16
N ASP A 191 -0.78 -25.51 -13.72
CA ASP A 191 -2.20 -25.20 -13.70
C ASP A 191 -2.70 -24.51 -14.99
N HIS A 192 -1.78 -23.90 -15.75
CA HIS A 192 -2.11 -23.08 -16.93
C HIS A 192 -1.22 -23.43 -18.12
N GLU A 193 -1.79 -23.95 -19.20
CA GLU A 193 -1.06 -24.08 -20.45
C GLU A 193 -0.77 -22.68 -21.04
N PRO A 194 0.51 -22.40 -21.41
CA PRO A 194 0.82 -21.15 -22.11
C PRO A 194 -0.03 -21.05 -23.39
N ARG A 195 -0.78 -19.97 -23.53
CA ARG A 195 -1.41 -19.69 -24.83
C ARG A 195 -0.30 -19.41 -25.83
N ASN A 196 -0.07 -20.33 -26.73
CA ASN A 196 0.69 -20.04 -27.94
C ASN A 196 -0.17 -19.06 -28.75
N ALA A 197 0.25 -17.78 -28.81
CA ALA A 197 -0.29 -16.85 -29.77
C ALA A 197 0.03 -17.41 -31.16
N GLY A 198 -1.01 -17.91 -31.82
CA GLY A 198 -0.97 -18.27 -33.23
C GLY A 198 -1.20 -17.03 -34.09
#